data_609f0c27fd2a31ab5dfcf9191ae96a9c
#
_entry.id   609f0c27fd2a31ab5dfcf9191ae96a9c
#
_cell.length_a   1.000
_cell.length_b   1.000
_cell.length_c   1.000
_cell.angle_alpha   90.00
_cell.angle_beta   90.00
_cell.angle_gamma   90.00
#
_symmetry.space_group_name_H-M   'P 1'
#
loop_
_entity.id
_entity.type
_entity.pdbx_description
1 polymer ?
#
loop_
_entity_poly.entity_id
_entity_poly.type
_entity_poly.pdbx_seq_one_letter_code
_entity_poly.pdbx_strand_id
1 'polypeptide(L)'
;MHIKISMTQQTLTLLDNFGGIKAKYRISTAANGAGCQKNSGCTPLGNHIIRAKIGADAAPNTVFVGRRATGEICTPALMAQFPNRDWILTRILWLSGTEVGVNRLGNVDTMQRYIYIHGSPDCTEMGKIGSHGCVRMRNEELIALFDMVEAGTSVNIVNE
;
A
#
# COMPACT_ATOMS: atom_id res chain seq x y z
N MET A 1 6.75 13.65 9.29
CA MET A 1 6.53 13.12 7.94
C MET A 1 5.06 12.89 7.68
N HIS A 2 4.64 13.09 6.46
CA HIS A 2 3.26 12.90 6.01
C HIS A 2 3.24 12.30 4.62
N ILE A 3 2.38 11.33 4.38
CA ILE A 3 2.21 10.70 3.07
C ILE A 3 0.90 11.20 2.45
N LYS A 4 0.97 11.64 1.20
CA LYS A 4 -0.20 11.97 0.39
C LYS A 4 -0.28 11.01 -0.80
N ILE A 5 -1.41 10.35 -0.96
CA ILE A 5 -1.67 9.44 -2.08
C ILE A 5 -2.75 10.07 -2.96
N SER A 6 -2.44 10.25 -4.25
CA SER A 6 -3.38 10.73 -5.24
C SER A 6 -3.90 9.57 -6.09
N MET A 7 -5.20 9.32 -6.01
CA MET A 7 -5.84 8.26 -6.80
C MET A 7 -5.85 8.60 -8.30
N THR A 8 -6.09 9.86 -8.65
CA THR A 8 -6.15 10.27 -10.07
C THR A 8 -4.79 10.29 -10.73
N GLN A 9 -3.75 10.74 -10.00
CA GLN A 9 -2.39 10.81 -10.54
C GLN A 9 -1.63 9.50 -10.38
N GLN A 10 -2.11 8.58 -9.55
CA GLN A 10 -1.43 7.33 -9.20
C GLN A 10 -0.02 7.60 -8.68
N THR A 11 0.06 8.51 -7.71
CA THR A 11 1.32 8.91 -7.06
C THR A 11 1.21 8.89 -5.56
N LEU A 12 2.35 8.62 -4.92
CA LEU A 12 2.54 8.73 -3.48
C LEU A 12 3.65 9.75 -3.24
N THR A 13 3.35 10.77 -2.45
CA THR A 13 4.31 11.82 -2.10
C THR A 13 4.59 11.78 -0.60
N LEU A 14 5.87 11.73 -0.24
CA LEU A 14 6.32 11.86 1.13
C LEU A 14 6.71 13.32 1.38
N LEU A 15 6.07 13.93 2.37
CA LEU A 15 6.27 15.32 2.75
C LEU A 15 6.95 15.39 4.14
N ASP A 16 7.80 16.38 4.34
CA ASP A 16 8.33 16.70 5.67
C ASP A 16 7.30 17.48 6.50
N ASN A 17 7.65 17.82 7.74
CA ASN A 17 6.75 18.53 8.65
C ASN A 17 6.48 19.99 8.24
N PHE A 18 7.19 20.49 7.25
CA PHE A 18 7.04 21.85 6.72
C PHE A 18 6.39 21.87 5.35
N GLY A 19 5.91 20.73 4.87
CA GLY A 19 5.26 20.60 3.56
C GLY A 19 6.22 20.44 2.38
N GLY A 20 7.53 20.32 2.65
CA GLY A 20 8.53 20.06 1.61
C GLY A 20 8.47 18.62 1.10
N ILE A 21 8.62 18.44 -0.21
CA ILE A 21 8.62 17.10 -0.82
C ILE A 21 9.95 16.41 -0.55
N LYS A 22 9.91 15.26 0.12
CA LYS A 22 11.07 14.40 0.36
C LYS A 22 11.24 13.34 -0.72
N ALA A 23 10.14 12.80 -1.21
CA ALA A 23 10.13 11.78 -2.25
C ALA A 23 8.77 11.73 -2.93
N LYS A 24 8.76 11.31 -4.20
CA LYS A 24 7.53 11.10 -4.95
C LYS A 24 7.68 9.85 -5.80
N TYR A 25 6.70 8.97 -5.72
CA TYR A 25 6.73 7.66 -6.38
C TYR A 25 5.46 7.44 -7.20
N ARG A 26 5.60 6.69 -8.27
CA ARG A 26 4.45 6.12 -8.98
C ARG A 26 3.96 4.89 -8.22
N ILE A 27 2.65 4.75 -8.16
CA ILE A 27 1.97 3.65 -7.46
C ILE A 27 0.91 3.02 -8.36
N SER A 28 0.32 1.93 -7.86
CA SER A 28 -0.85 1.31 -8.48
C SER A 28 -1.89 1.02 -7.41
N THR A 29 -3.05 1.64 -7.53
CA THR A 29 -4.17 1.47 -6.59
C THR A 29 -5.28 0.62 -7.19
N ALA A 30 -6.43 0.55 -6.53
CA ALA A 30 -7.51 -0.35 -6.88
C ALA A 30 -8.03 -0.18 -8.31
N ALA A 31 -8.18 -1.29 -9.03
CA ALA A 31 -8.84 -1.32 -10.33
C ALA A 31 -10.27 -0.78 -10.26
N ASN A 32 -10.96 -1.01 -9.12
CA ASN A 32 -12.32 -0.53 -8.89
C ASN A 32 -12.39 0.95 -8.46
N GLY A 33 -11.25 1.63 -8.35
CA GLY A 33 -11.18 3.03 -7.98
C GLY A 33 -11.26 3.28 -6.48
N ALA A 34 -11.73 4.47 -6.10
CA ALA A 34 -11.80 4.92 -4.72
C ALA A 34 -13.11 4.47 -4.04
N GLY A 35 -13.02 4.05 -2.78
CA GLY A 35 -14.19 3.70 -1.99
C GLY A 35 -13.81 3.07 -0.65
N CYS A 36 -14.63 3.32 0.37
CA CYS A 36 -14.35 2.88 1.74
C CYS A 36 -15.14 1.64 2.15
N GLN A 37 -16.10 1.18 1.36
CA GLN A 37 -16.96 0.05 1.72
C GLN A 37 -16.21 -1.27 1.76
N LYS A 38 -16.52 -2.08 2.76
CA LYS A 38 -16.04 -3.46 2.89
C LYS A 38 -16.45 -4.26 1.64
N ASN A 39 -15.54 -5.10 1.16
CA ASN A 39 -15.74 -5.96 -0.02
C ASN A 39 -15.92 -5.20 -1.35
N SER A 40 -15.68 -3.90 -1.39
CA SER A 40 -15.79 -3.12 -2.62
C SER A 40 -14.62 -3.35 -3.58
N GLY A 41 -13.48 -3.80 -3.07
CA GLY A 41 -12.25 -3.88 -3.86
C GLY A 41 -11.67 -2.51 -4.20
N CYS A 42 -12.12 -1.45 -3.55
CA CYS A 42 -11.68 -0.07 -3.76
C CYS A 42 -10.59 0.32 -2.78
N THR A 43 -9.81 1.35 -3.13
CA THR A 43 -8.86 1.98 -2.21
C THR A 43 -9.60 3.03 -1.38
N PRO A 44 -9.51 2.98 -0.03
CA PRO A 44 -10.25 3.91 0.82
C PRO A 44 -9.68 5.32 0.74
N LEU A 45 -10.57 6.31 0.83
CA LEU A 45 -10.20 7.73 0.89
C LEU A 45 -10.10 8.23 2.32
N GLY A 46 -9.49 9.40 2.49
CA GLY A 46 -9.45 10.14 3.73
C GLY A 46 -8.17 9.95 4.51
N ASN A 47 -8.25 10.30 5.79
CA ASN A 47 -7.10 10.31 6.68
C ASN A 47 -6.86 8.96 7.32
N HIS A 48 -5.61 8.53 7.28
CA HIS A 48 -5.11 7.28 7.81
C HIS A 48 -3.83 7.51 8.60
N ILE A 49 -3.40 6.46 9.29
CA ILE A 49 -2.04 6.34 9.84
C ILE A 49 -1.45 5.01 9.40
N ILE A 50 -0.12 4.93 9.39
CA ILE A 50 0.57 3.66 9.34
C ILE A 50 0.37 2.98 10.70
N ARG A 51 -0.39 1.89 10.72
CA ARG A 51 -0.66 1.13 11.94
C ARG A 51 0.52 0.27 12.35
N ALA A 52 1.15 -0.38 11.38
CA ALA A 52 2.25 -1.28 11.62
C ALA A 52 3.17 -1.35 10.40
N LYS A 53 4.46 -1.56 10.67
CA LYS A 53 5.50 -1.79 9.67
C LYS A 53 5.92 -3.25 9.77
N ILE A 54 5.85 -3.99 8.67
CA ILE A 54 6.09 -5.44 8.66
C ILE A 54 7.14 -5.76 7.60
N GLY A 55 8.11 -6.62 7.97
CA GLY A 55 9.12 -7.12 7.07
C GLY A 55 10.41 -6.32 7.00
N ALA A 56 10.81 -5.63 8.08
CA ALA A 56 11.98 -4.73 8.10
C ALA A 56 13.28 -5.37 7.59
N ASP A 57 13.48 -6.67 7.84
CA ASP A 57 14.71 -7.37 7.48
C ASP A 57 14.51 -8.37 6.33
N ALA A 58 13.34 -8.39 5.73
CA ALA A 58 13.06 -9.32 4.65
C ALA A 58 13.81 -8.92 3.36
N ALA A 59 14.26 -9.93 2.63
CA ALA A 59 14.85 -9.71 1.30
C ALA A 59 13.81 -9.13 0.34
N PRO A 60 14.24 -8.33 -0.67
CA PRO A 60 13.34 -7.91 -1.73
C PRO A 60 12.65 -9.12 -2.40
N ASN A 61 11.38 -8.95 -2.79
CA ASN A 61 10.54 -10.00 -3.37
C ASN A 61 10.11 -11.10 -2.39
N THR A 62 10.39 -10.98 -1.10
CA THR A 62 9.81 -11.87 -0.09
C THR A 62 8.30 -11.85 -0.18
N VAL A 63 7.68 -13.03 -0.26
CA VAL A 63 6.22 -13.16 -0.38
C VAL A 63 5.58 -13.16 1.00
N PHE A 64 4.57 -12.33 1.17
CA PHE A 64 3.76 -12.26 2.40
C PHE A 64 2.34 -12.78 2.14
N VAL A 65 1.83 -13.55 3.08
CA VAL A 65 0.43 -13.98 3.14
C VAL A 65 -0.04 -13.81 4.58
N GLY A 66 -1.19 -13.18 4.77
CA GLY A 66 -1.70 -12.87 6.09
C GLY A 66 -0.71 -12.08 6.95
N ARG A 67 0.04 -11.17 6.34
CA ARG A 67 1.06 -10.31 6.95
C ARG A 67 2.26 -11.07 7.51
N ARG A 68 2.51 -12.27 7.00
CA ARG A 68 3.65 -13.11 7.42
C ARG A 68 4.45 -13.53 6.20
N ALA A 69 5.78 -13.52 6.33
CA ALA A 69 6.67 -14.05 5.31
C ALA A 69 6.43 -15.56 5.14
N THR A 70 6.24 -16.00 3.90
CA THR A 70 5.96 -17.42 3.60
C THR A 70 7.23 -18.28 3.47
N GLY A 71 8.40 -17.64 3.35
CA GLY A 71 9.64 -18.29 2.98
C GLY A 71 9.89 -18.33 1.47
N GLU A 72 8.90 -17.92 0.68
CA GLU A 72 9.04 -17.84 -0.78
C GLU A 72 9.67 -16.50 -1.18
N ILE A 73 10.40 -16.52 -2.30
CA ILE A 73 10.84 -15.32 -3.02
C ILE A 73 10.14 -15.32 -4.37
N CYS A 74 9.47 -14.22 -4.69
CA CYS A 74 8.73 -14.10 -5.95
C CYS A 74 9.70 -14.09 -7.14
N THR A 75 9.45 -14.98 -8.08
CA THR A 75 10.19 -15.10 -9.33
C THR A 75 9.20 -15.24 -10.49
N PRO A 76 9.63 -15.02 -11.75
CA PRO A 76 8.77 -15.30 -12.89
C PRO A 76 8.24 -16.73 -12.91
N ALA A 77 9.06 -17.71 -12.49
CA ALA A 77 8.64 -19.11 -12.42
C ALA A 77 7.54 -19.33 -11.38
N LEU A 78 7.66 -18.72 -10.20
CA LEU A 78 6.63 -18.82 -9.15
C LEU A 78 5.33 -18.16 -9.60
N MET A 79 5.41 -17.00 -10.25
CA MET A 79 4.24 -16.30 -10.79
C MET A 79 3.52 -17.14 -11.85
N ALA A 80 4.27 -17.84 -12.70
CA ALA A 80 3.70 -18.72 -13.71
C ALA A 80 2.95 -19.91 -13.09
N GLN A 81 3.41 -20.42 -11.94
CA GLN A 81 2.71 -21.49 -11.20
C GLN A 81 1.41 -21.02 -10.57
N PHE A 82 1.32 -19.74 -10.17
CA PHE A 82 0.16 -19.17 -9.46
C PHE A 82 -0.30 -17.86 -10.13
N PRO A 83 -0.83 -17.93 -11.38
CA PRO A 83 -1.09 -16.73 -12.18
C PRO A 83 -2.18 -15.82 -11.61
N ASN A 84 -3.04 -16.33 -10.71
CA ASN A 84 -4.14 -15.56 -10.12
C ASN A 84 -3.86 -15.12 -8.68
N ARG A 85 -2.66 -15.37 -8.17
CA ARG A 85 -2.30 -15.02 -6.80
C ARG A 85 -2.04 -13.52 -6.68
N ASP A 86 -2.56 -12.91 -5.63
CA ASP A 86 -2.28 -11.50 -5.31
C ASP A 86 -0.92 -11.41 -4.61
N TRP A 87 0.05 -10.80 -5.28
CA TRP A 87 1.43 -10.76 -4.82
C TRP A 87 1.66 -9.56 -3.92
N ILE A 88 1.84 -9.81 -2.62
CA ILE A 88 2.24 -8.83 -1.61
C ILE A 88 3.68 -9.11 -1.24
N LEU A 89 4.58 -8.23 -1.65
CA LEU A 89 6.01 -8.48 -1.63
C LEU A 89 6.79 -7.47 -0.80
N THR A 90 7.94 -7.87 -0.31
CA THR A 90 9.05 -7.03 0.18
C THR A 90 8.82 -6.41 1.54
N ARG A 91 7.79 -5.61 1.71
CA ARG A 91 7.43 -4.89 2.94
C ARG A 91 5.93 -4.67 2.97
N ILE A 92 5.40 -4.49 4.18
CA ILE A 92 4.02 -4.06 4.37
C ILE A 92 4.00 -2.83 5.29
N LEU A 93 3.35 -1.76 4.82
CA LEU A 93 2.89 -0.66 5.65
C LEU A 93 1.37 -0.81 5.78
N TRP A 94 0.92 -1.30 6.93
CA TRP A 94 -0.49 -1.57 7.18
C TRP A 94 -1.20 -0.29 7.60
N LEU A 95 -2.26 0.09 6.91
CA LEU A 95 -2.99 1.34 7.14
C LEU A 95 -4.18 1.13 8.08
N SER A 96 -4.46 2.17 8.87
CA SER A 96 -5.66 2.27 9.69
C SER A 96 -6.30 3.62 9.44
N GLY A 97 -7.62 3.66 9.21
CA GLY A 97 -8.36 4.91 9.09
C GLY A 97 -8.44 5.65 10.41
N THR A 98 -8.57 6.97 10.35
CA THR A 98 -8.70 7.82 11.54
C THR A 98 -10.06 8.51 11.62
N GLU A 99 -10.92 8.34 10.62
CA GLU A 99 -12.22 9.01 10.53
C GLU A 99 -13.36 8.00 10.75
N VAL A 100 -13.90 7.97 11.97
CA VAL A 100 -14.99 7.05 12.35
C VAL A 100 -16.20 7.26 11.43
N GLY A 101 -16.72 6.16 10.88
CA GLY A 101 -17.85 6.18 9.96
C GLY A 101 -17.50 6.50 8.51
N VAL A 102 -16.25 6.90 8.23
CA VAL A 102 -15.74 7.17 6.89
C VAL A 102 -14.80 6.06 6.45
N ASN A 103 -13.72 5.83 7.23
CA ASN A 103 -12.72 4.79 6.94
C ASN A 103 -12.29 4.02 8.20
N ARG A 104 -13.01 4.19 9.29
CA ARG A 104 -12.75 3.51 10.57
C ARG A 104 -14.05 2.98 11.16
N LEU A 105 -14.00 1.75 11.66
CA LEU A 105 -15.09 0.99 12.29
C LEU A 105 -16.19 0.58 11.30
N GLY A 106 -17.07 -0.32 11.72
CA GLY A 106 -18.20 -0.80 10.93
C GLY A 106 -17.80 -1.41 9.59
N ASN A 107 -18.55 -1.10 8.55
CA ASN A 107 -18.37 -1.64 7.20
C ASN A 107 -17.39 -0.81 6.35
N VAL A 108 -16.68 0.13 6.94
CA VAL A 108 -15.73 1.02 6.24
C VAL A 108 -14.33 0.98 6.83
N ASP A 109 -14.02 0.04 7.68
CA ASP A 109 -12.78 -0.01 8.44
C ASP A 109 -11.58 -0.41 7.56
N THR A 110 -10.69 0.54 7.28
CA THR A 110 -9.50 0.32 6.45
C THR A 110 -8.60 -0.78 7.02
N MET A 111 -8.37 -0.78 8.34
CA MET A 111 -7.49 -1.75 8.98
C MET A 111 -8.02 -3.18 8.81
N GLN A 112 -9.32 -3.38 9.06
CA GLN A 112 -9.95 -4.69 8.95
C GLN A 112 -10.17 -5.13 7.51
N ARG A 113 -10.08 -4.22 6.55
CA ARG A 113 -10.06 -4.51 5.12
C ARG A 113 -8.68 -4.92 4.63
N TYR A 114 -7.66 -4.92 5.49
CA TYR A 114 -6.28 -5.29 5.16
C TYR A 114 -5.71 -4.46 4.02
N ILE A 115 -5.85 -3.14 4.12
CA ILE A 115 -5.30 -2.20 3.15
C ILE A 115 -3.85 -1.88 3.53
N TYR A 116 -2.93 -2.22 2.63
CA TYR A 116 -1.50 -2.04 2.79
C TYR A 116 -0.90 -1.18 1.70
N ILE A 117 0.23 -0.54 2.00
CA ILE A 117 1.21 -0.14 1.00
C ILE A 117 2.23 -1.28 0.95
N HIS A 118 2.42 -1.91 -0.21
CA HIS A 118 3.28 -3.08 -0.33
C HIS A 118 4.02 -3.13 -1.67
N GLY A 119 5.03 -3.98 -1.73
CA GLY A 119 5.76 -4.24 -2.97
C GLY A 119 4.99 -5.15 -3.91
N SER A 120 5.44 -5.20 -5.15
CA SER A 120 4.81 -5.95 -6.23
C SER A 120 5.87 -6.52 -7.17
N PRO A 121 5.51 -7.52 -8.02
CA PRO A 121 6.44 -8.03 -9.02
C PRO A 121 6.97 -6.91 -9.92
N ASP A 122 8.23 -7.04 -10.37
CA ASP A 122 8.88 -6.00 -11.19
C ASP A 122 8.14 -5.73 -12.50
N CYS A 123 7.36 -6.70 -12.99
CA CYS A 123 6.55 -6.55 -14.20
C CYS A 123 5.25 -5.75 -13.97
N THR A 124 4.89 -5.44 -12.72
CA THR A 124 3.68 -4.65 -12.43
C THR A 124 3.89 -3.22 -12.89
N GLU A 125 2.96 -2.73 -13.71
CA GLU A 125 3.01 -1.37 -14.22
C GLU A 125 2.54 -0.38 -13.16
N MET A 126 3.39 0.62 -12.86
CA MET A 126 3.06 1.72 -11.95
C MET A 126 2.49 2.90 -12.71
N GLY A 127 1.79 3.80 -12.01
CA GLY A 127 1.09 4.93 -12.62
C GLY A 127 -0.28 4.56 -13.19
N LYS A 128 -0.77 3.37 -12.90
CA LYS A 128 -1.96 2.74 -13.47
C LYS A 128 -2.73 1.98 -12.40
N ILE A 129 -4.04 2.03 -12.42
CA ILE A 129 -4.87 1.23 -11.50
C ILE A 129 -4.73 -0.27 -11.81
N GLY A 130 -4.92 -1.13 -10.81
CA GLY A 130 -4.82 -2.58 -11.02
C GLY A 130 -4.93 -3.44 -9.78
N SER A 131 -4.93 -2.87 -8.57
CA SER A 131 -4.95 -3.67 -7.33
C SER A 131 -6.38 -4.03 -6.89
N HIS A 132 -6.47 -4.79 -5.81
CA HIS A 132 -7.73 -5.16 -5.16
C HIS A 132 -8.06 -4.27 -3.95
N GLY A 133 -7.43 -3.10 -3.85
CA GLY A 133 -7.64 -2.14 -2.77
C GLY A 133 -6.35 -1.59 -2.18
N CYS A 134 -5.31 -2.40 -2.09
CA CYS A 134 -4.00 -1.99 -1.59
C CYS A 134 -3.29 -1.02 -2.53
N VAL A 135 -2.24 -0.38 -2.03
CA VAL A 135 -1.37 0.53 -2.77
C VAL A 135 -0.09 -0.22 -3.12
N ARG A 136 0.11 -0.51 -4.40
CA ARG A 136 1.30 -1.20 -4.92
C ARG A 136 2.41 -0.21 -5.23
N MET A 137 3.63 -0.58 -4.87
CA MET A 137 4.86 0.16 -5.17
C MET A 137 5.92 -0.74 -5.77
N ARG A 138 6.91 -0.14 -6.42
CA ARG A 138 8.15 -0.85 -6.78
C ARG A 138 8.91 -1.21 -5.51
N ASN A 139 9.55 -2.37 -5.50
CA ASN A 139 10.16 -2.92 -4.30
C ASN A 139 11.25 -2.01 -3.72
N GLU A 140 12.17 -1.50 -4.52
CA GLU A 140 13.25 -0.63 -4.03
C GLU A 140 12.73 0.72 -3.54
N GLU A 141 11.69 1.26 -4.16
CA GLU A 141 11.06 2.51 -3.72
C GLU A 141 10.31 2.32 -2.41
N LEU A 142 9.64 1.18 -2.25
CA LEU A 142 8.97 0.83 -1.01
C LEU A 142 9.97 0.67 0.14
N ILE A 143 11.10 0.03 -0.08
CA ILE A 143 12.15 -0.10 0.94
C ILE A 143 12.63 1.28 1.38
N ALA A 144 12.89 2.19 0.43
CA ALA A 144 13.30 3.55 0.75
C ALA A 144 12.22 4.29 1.57
N LEU A 145 10.96 4.20 1.18
CA LEU A 145 9.85 4.79 1.92
C LEU A 145 9.73 4.20 3.32
N PHE A 146 9.78 2.87 3.42
CA PHE A 146 9.68 2.14 4.68
C PHE A 146 10.72 2.60 5.70
N ASP A 147 11.95 2.87 5.24
CA ASP A 147 13.03 3.30 6.11
C ASP A 147 12.89 4.77 6.55
N MET A 148 12.12 5.57 5.84
CA MET A 148 11.92 7.00 6.16
C MET A 148 10.71 7.27 7.06
N VAL A 149 9.80 6.33 7.23
CA VAL A 149 8.55 6.54 7.98
C VAL A 149 8.47 5.65 9.21
N GLU A 150 7.65 6.08 10.16
CA GLU A 150 7.40 5.37 11.42
C GLU A 150 5.95 4.92 11.51
N ALA A 151 5.66 3.96 12.38
CA ALA A 151 4.28 3.70 12.79
C ALA A 151 3.69 4.98 13.39
N GLY A 152 2.45 5.31 13.02
CA GLY A 152 1.81 6.57 13.38
C GLY A 152 1.96 7.69 12.35
N THR A 153 2.83 7.53 11.34
CA THR A 153 2.92 8.49 10.24
C THR A 153 1.56 8.66 9.58
N SER A 154 1.14 9.91 9.38
CA SER A 154 -0.15 10.22 8.75
C SER A 154 -0.12 9.93 7.25
N VAL A 155 -1.23 9.42 6.74
CA VAL A 155 -1.42 9.09 5.32
C VAL A 155 -2.77 9.63 4.89
N ASN A 156 -2.78 10.54 3.92
CA ASN A 156 -4.02 11.06 3.35
C ASN A 156 -4.19 10.51 1.92
N ILE A 157 -5.32 9.88 1.67
CA ILE A 157 -5.65 9.34 0.34
C ILE A 157 -6.76 10.19 -0.25
N VAL A 158 -6.48 10.82 -1.38
CA VAL A 158 -7.39 11.75 -2.05
C VAL A 158 -7.69 11.29 -3.47
N ASN A 159 -8.85 11.69 -3.99
CA ASN A 159 -9.31 11.33 -5.33
C ASN A 159 -9.02 12.43 -6.36
N GLU A 160 -8.03 13.26 -6.09
CA GLU A 160 -7.61 14.37 -6.97
C GLU A 160 -6.16 14.23 -7.40
#